data_8691c0637a8997ce6d7046fdda04b8f7
#
_entry.id   8691c0637a8997ce6d7046fdda04b8f7
#
_cell.length_a   1.000
_cell.length_b   1.000
_cell.length_c   1.000
_cell.angle_alpha   90.00
_cell.angle_beta   90.00
_cell.angle_gamma   90.00
#
_symmetry.space_group_name_H-M   'P 1'
#
loop_
_entity.id
_entity.type
_entity.pdbx_description
1 polymer ?
#
loop_
_entity_poly.entity_id
_entity_poly.type
_entity_poly.pdbx_seq_one_letter_code
_entity_poly.pdbx_strand_id
1 'polypeptide(L)'
;MTFRPWQEGDDLELLQIWPDAESTSAATFRASFAPDSDESPWRRTLVAEHKGVAIAAATVYETSLHTEHLWAYVEVAPDHRRGGIGTELLERLRRLAQDSPSGVVSLRSKVDVESDAVEFALAQGFKKIQRTRVVRLEAGSVPGVLLHQNDEGEMTQAIEDIATGSVELTQKVWDFYQRSHQWDPPAQTSLGRVNRLFLSDEAEAFGALVLRDDVLSARANGKKGDIKAFAVSYRPLEHDMPGFEVEDDAATEVLLGYDFDYPQAREAILQMLSPLAAQYPVTVEVTESMKDLSILIDQLIKMGAASVVENSFVVVD
;
A
#
# COMPACT_ATOMS: atom_id res chain seq x y z
N MET A 1 -21.10 9.93 -28.11
CA MET A 1 -20.00 9.68 -27.16
C MET A 1 -18.79 10.42 -27.68
N THR A 2 -18.20 11.31 -26.87
CA THR A 2 -16.99 12.07 -27.17
C THR A 2 -15.92 11.71 -26.15
N PHE A 3 -14.67 11.59 -26.60
CA PHE A 3 -13.51 11.37 -25.72
C PHE A 3 -12.58 12.55 -25.88
N ARG A 4 -12.19 13.16 -24.77
CA ARG A 4 -11.32 14.33 -24.76
C ARG A 4 -10.28 14.24 -23.64
N PRO A 5 -9.18 15.02 -23.69
CA PRO A 5 -8.30 15.20 -22.56
C PRO A 5 -9.02 15.78 -21.34
N TRP A 6 -8.44 15.56 -20.17
CA TRP A 6 -8.89 16.14 -18.90
C TRP A 6 -8.84 17.67 -18.93
N GLN A 7 -9.82 18.31 -18.32
CA GLN A 7 -9.92 19.77 -18.19
C GLN A 7 -10.16 20.14 -16.71
N GLU A 8 -9.85 21.36 -16.36
CA GLU A 8 -10.15 21.89 -15.02
C GLU A 8 -11.66 21.86 -14.76
N GLY A 9 -12.03 21.32 -13.61
CA GLY A 9 -13.43 21.13 -13.19
C GLY A 9 -14.03 19.76 -13.49
N ASP A 10 -13.35 18.90 -14.27
CA ASP A 10 -13.83 17.54 -14.55
C ASP A 10 -13.99 16.70 -13.29
N ASP A 11 -13.15 16.90 -12.28
CA ASP A 11 -13.26 16.28 -10.96
C ASP A 11 -14.61 16.58 -10.31
N LEU A 12 -15.04 17.84 -10.34
CA LEU A 12 -16.32 18.26 -9.77
C LEU A 12 -17.52 17.74 -10.57
N GLU A 13 -17.41 17.69 -11.91
CA GLU A 13 -18.47 17.13 -12.75
C GLU A 13 -18.64 15.63 -12.52
N LEU A 14 -17.55 14.88 -12.43
CA LEU A 14 -17.56 13.42 -12.20
C LEU A 14 -18.03 13.07 -10.81
N LEU A 15 -17.69 13.84 -9.78
CA LEU A 15 -18.19 13.63 -8.41
C LEU A 15 -19.72 13.76 -8.29
N GLN A 16 -20.39 14.45 -9.22
CA GLN A 16 -21.85 14.54 -9.20
C GLN A 16 -22.56 13.26 -9.66
N ILE A 17 -21.84 12.38 -10.40
CA ILE A 17 -22.39 11.17 -10.98
C ILE A 17 -21.73 9.87 -10.49
N TRP A 18 -20.57 9.98 -9.85
CA TRP A 18 -19.93 8.86 -9.18
C TRP A 18 -20.43 8.79 -7.73
N PRO A 19 -20.69 7.59 -7.20
CA PRO A 19 -20.93 7.43 -5.77
C PRO A 19 -19.65 7.81 -4.98
N ASP A 20 -19.78 7.96 -3.67
CA ASP A 20 -18.63 8.11 -2.80
C ASP A 20 -17.65 6.94 -3.00
N ALA A 21 -16.36 7.21 -2.80
CA ALA A 21 -15.35 6.17 -2.92
C ALA A 21 -15.58 5.10 -1.83
N GLU A 22 -15.72 3.85 -2.25
CA GLU A 22 -16.03 2.73 -1.34
C GLU A 22 -14.82 2.29 -0.51
N SER A 23 -13.62 2.79 -0.81
CA SER A 23 -12.38 2.46 -0.11
C SER A 23 -11.33 3.56 -0.26
N THR A 24 -10.34 3.57 0.62
CA THR A 24 -9.16 4.45 0.54
C THR A 24 -8.41 4.26 -0.78
N SER A 25 -8.30 3.02 -1.25
CA SER A 25 -7.70 2.71 -2.56
C SER A 25 -8.47 3.37 -3.71
N ALA A 26 -9.81 3.32 -3.69
CA ALA A 26 -10.64 3.96 -4.72
C ALA A 26 -10.49 5.49 -4.68
N ALA A 27 -10.46 6.09 -3.50
CA ALA A 27 -10.22 7.53 -3.33
C ALA A 27 -8.85 7.94 -3.88
N THR A 28 -7.79 7.18 -3.56
CA THR A 28 -6.44 7.40 -4.05
C THR A 28 -6.37 7.32 -5.58
N PHE A 29 -7.06 6.35 -6.19
CA PHE A 29 -7.11 6.26 -7.66
C PHE A 29 -7.86 7.41 -8.29
N ARG A 30 -8.97 7.87 -7.71
CA ARG A 30 -9.66 9.08 -8.19
C ARG A 30 -8.76 10.32 -8.10
N ALA A 31 -7.95 10.45 -7.05
CA ALA A 31 -6.97 11.53 -6.94
C ALA A 31 -5.86 11.47 -8.00
N SER A 32 -5.68 10.34 -8.70
CA SER A 32 -4.75 10.23 -9.82
C SER A 32 -5.24 10.90 -11.11
N PHE A 33 -6.54 11.20 -11.24
CA PHE A 33 -7.06 11.97 -12.35
C PHE A 33 -6.59 13.43 -12.26
N ALA A 34 -5.85 13.85 -13.25
CA ALA A 34 -5.32 15.21 -13.34
C ALA A 34 -4.98 15.53 -14.81
N PRO A 35 -4.74 16.78 -15.15
CA PRO A 35 -4.30 17.18 -16.50
C PRO A 35 -3.11 16.38 -17.00
N ASP A 36 -2.99 16.28 -18.31
CA ASP A 36 -1.82 15.70 -18.97
C ASP A 36 -0.52 16.37 -18.49
N SER A 37 0.54 15.58 -18.35
CA SER A 37 1.86 16.05 -17.98
C SER A 37 2.92 15.37 -18.84
N ASP A 38 3.82 16.18 -19.43
CA ASP A 38 5.04 15.71 -20.11
C ASP A 38 6.24 15.68 -19.16
N GLU A 39 6.10 16.27 -17.97
CA GLU A 39 7.11 16.23 -16.92
C GLU A 39 6.99 14.93 -16.10
N SER A 40 8.04 14.61 -15.32
CA SER A 40 8.00 13.45 -14.41
C SER A 40 7.20 13.76 -13.14
N PRO A 41 6.17 12.96 -12.83
CA PRO A 41 5.71 11.79 -13.57
C PRO A 41 4.88 12.14 -14.81
N TRP A 42 5.20 11.52 -15.94
CA TRP A 42 4.40 11.61 -17.15
C TRP A 42 2.99 11.05 -16.92
N ARG A 43 1.99 11.70 -17.52
CA ARG A 43 0.57 11.33 -17.35
C ARG A 43 -0.25 11.69 -18.58
N ARG A 44 -1.25 10.84 -18.86
CA ARG A 44 -2.34 11.14 -19.81
C ARG A 44 -3.67 10.77 -19.18
N THR A 45 -4.64 11.68 -19.26
CA THR A 45 -5.97 11.47 -18.69
C THR A 45 -7.05 11.81 -19.72
N LEU A 46 -8.02 10.93 -19.85
CA LEU A 46 -9.15 11.05 -20.78
C LEU A 46 -10.47 11.10 -20.01
N VAL A 47 -11.39 11.88 -20.52
CA VAL A 47 -12.79 11.94 -20.09
C VAL A 47 -13.70 11.48 -21.23
N ALA A 48 -14.66 10.64 -20.93
CA ALA A 48 -15.74 10.27 -21.83
C ALA A 48 -17.00 11.06 -21.49
N GLU A 49 -17.56 11.74 -22.51
CA GLU A 49 -18.77 12.53 -22.40
C GLU A 49 -19.92 11.90 -23.18
N HIS A 50 -21.10 11.96 -22.60
CA HIS A 50 -22.36 11.68 -23.28
C HIS A 50 -23.28 12.89 -23.22
N LYS A 51 -23.61 13.45 -24.40
CA LYS A 51 -24.46 14.66 -24.53
C LYS A 51 -23.95 15.85 -23.70
N GLY A 52 -22.62 16.03 -23.65
CA GLY A 52 -21.99 17.14 -22.91
C GLY A 52 -21.87 16.91 -21.40
N VAL A 53 -22.14 15.71 -20.89
CA VAL A 53 -21.94 15.35 -19.49
C VAL A 53 -20.80 14.36 -19.38
N ALA A 54 -19.82 14.62 -18.52
CA ALA A 54 -18.74 13.71 -18.21
C ALA A 54 -19.31 12.48 -17.47
N ILE A 55 -19.08 11.26 -17.98
CA ILE A 55 -19.65 10.02 -17.45
C ILE A 55 -18.61 8.97 -17.09
N ALA A 56 -17.37 9.17 -17.51
CA ALA A 56 -16.26 8.27 -17.20
C ALA A 56 -14.94 9.00 -17.37
N ALA A 57 -13.92 8.53 -16.65
CA ALA A 57 -12.54 8.98 -16.82
C ALA A 57 -11.57 7.80 -16.83
N ALA A 58 -10.40 8.02 -17.45
CA ALA A 58 -9.31 7.05 -17.45
C ALA A 58 -7.97 7.78 -17.44
N THR A 59 -7.02 7.28 -16.69
CA THR A 59 -5.66 7.83 -16.64
C THR A 59 -4.61 6.76 -16.79
N VAL A 60 -3.47 7.10 -17.37
CA VAL A 60 -2.24 6.32 -17.41
C VAL A 60 -1.07 7.21 -17.02
N TYR A 61 -0.20 6.73 -16.13
CA TYR A 61 0.91 7.53 -15.62
C TYR A 61 2.11 6.68 -15.19
N GLU A 62 3.28 7.30 -15.25
CA GLU A 62 4.51 6.73 -14.72
C GLU A 62 4.61 6.88 -13.22
N THR A 63 5.32 5.95 -12.57
CA THR A 63 5.74 6.09 -11.18
C THR A 63 7.26 5.96 -11.07
N SER A 64 7.81 6.63 -10.08
CA SER A 64 9.25 6.67 -9.90
C SER A 64 9.81 5.54 -9.04
N LEU A 65 8.93 4.77 -8.39
CA LEU A 65 9.34 3.66 -7.52
C LEU A 65 9.23 2.33 -8.23
N HIS A 66 8.15 2.08 -8.96
CA HIS A 66 7.92 0.88 -9.75
C HIS A 66 7.83 1.26 -11.22
N THR A 67 8.89 1.01 -11.95
CA THR A 67 9.09 1.54 -13.30
C THR A 67 8.88 0.52 -14.42
N GLU A 68 8.52 -0.73 -14.09
CA GLU A 68 8.31 -1.77 -15.10
C GLU A 68 6.92 -1.74 -15.73
N HIS A 69 5.98 -1.03 -15.11
CA HIS A 69 4.61 -0.87 -15.58
C HIS A 69 4.13 0.56 -15.41
N LEU A 70 3.25 1.02 -16.28
CA LEU A 70 2.50 2.24 -16.11
C LEU A 70 1.25 1.95 -15.25
N TRP A 71 0.94 2.81 -14.30
CA TRP A 71 -0.35 2.75 -13.63
C TRP A 71 -1.47 3.16 -14.59
N ALA A 72 -2.54 2.39 -14.61
CA ALA A 72 -3.75 2.70 -15.34
C ALA A 72 -4.96 2.59 -14.41
N TYR A 73 -5.85 3.56 -14.49
CA TYR A 73 -7.11 3.54 -13.79
C TYR A 73 -8.24 3.96 -14.72
N VAL A 74 -9.37 3.25 -14.67
CA VAL A 74 -10.57 3.53 -15.48
C VAL A 74 -11.78 3.47 -14.57
N GLU A 75 -12.57 4.54 -14.53
CA GLU A 75 -13.83 4.57 -13.81
C GLU A 75 -14.97 5.04 -14.70
N VAL A 76 -16.08 4.29 -14.67
CA VAL A 76 -17.30 4.58 -15.43
C VAL A 76 -18.46 4.71 -14.45
N ALA A 77 -19.25 5.78 -14.57
CA ALA A 77 -20.44 5.97 -13.76
C ALA A 77 -21.36 4.74 -13.82
N PRO A 78 -21.95 4.30 -12.70
CA PRO A 78 -22.70 3.05 -12.59
C PRO A 78 -23.76 2.87 -13.69
N ASP A 79 -24.54 3.91 -13.95
CA ASP A 79 -25.63 3.88 -14.94
C ASP A 79 -25.14 3.81 -16.40
N HIS A 80 -23.84 3.99 -16.63
CA HIS A 80 -23.19 3.95 -17.94
C HIS A 80 -22.29 2.74 -18.14
N ARG A 81 -22.19 1.84 -17.14
CA ARG A 81 -21.41 0.60 -17.24
C ARG A 81 -22.04 -0.36 -18.27
N ARG A 82 -21.29 -1.39 -18.66
CA ARG A 82 -21.69 -2.44 -19.62
C ARG A 82 -22.03 -1.95 -21.02
N GLY A 83 -21.74 -0.67 -21.33
CA GLY A 83 -21.88 -0.05 -22.67
C GLY A 83 -20.60 0.00 -23.50
N GLY A 84 -19.52 -0.71 -23.09
CA GLY A 84 -18.24 -0.72 -23.81
C GLY A 84 -17.34 0.50 -23.55
N ILE A 85 -17.77 1.46 -22.72
CA ILE A 85 -17.04 2.71 -22.45
C ILE A 85 -15.68 2.42 -21.80
N GLY A 86 -15.64 1.56 -20.78
CA GLY A 86 -14.40 1.16 -20.12
C GLY A 86 -13.40 0.49 -21.06
N THR A 87 -13.88 -0.37 -21.96
CA THR A 87 -13.05 -1.02 -23.00
C THR A 87 -12.44 0.01 -23.94
N GLU A 88 -13.26 0.92 -24.46
CA GLU A 88 -12.78 1.99 -25.37
C GLU A 88 -11.77 2.91 -24.67
N LEU A 89 -12.02 3.30 -23.40
CA LEU A 89 -11.08 4.09 -22.62
C LEU A 89 -9.74 3.35 -22.44
N LEU A 90 -9.77 2.08 -22.04
CA LEU A 90 -8.55 1.29 -21.85
C LEU A 90 -7.76 1.11 -23.15
N GLU A 91 -8.42 0.88 -24.29
CA GLU A 91 -7.77 0.82 -25.59
C GLU A 91 -7.10 2.14 -25.97
N ARG A 92 -7.71 3.27 -25.59
CA ARG A 92 -7.12 4.60 -25.78
C ARG A 92 -5.91 4.80 -24.88
N LEU A 93 -5.99 4.39 -23.60
CA LEU A 93 -4.84 4.43 -22.68
C LEU A 93 -3.66 3.61 -23.23
N ARG A 94 -3.91 2.41 -23.77
CA ARG A 94 -2.86 1.58 -24.40
C ARG A 94 -2.20 2.27 -25.60
N ARG A 95 -2.95 3.04 -26.36
CA ARG A 95 -2.37 3.87 -27.45
C ARG A 95 -1.54 5.03 -26.90
N LEU A 96 -2.03 5.73 -25.89
CA LEU A 96 -1.30 6.82 -25.23
C LEU A 96 -0.03 6.32 -24.52
N ALA A 97 -0.05 5.12 -23.95
CA ALA A 97 1.10 4.52 -23.32
C ALA A 97 2.30 4.32 -24.27
N GLN A 98 2.06 4.25 -25.60
CA GLN A 98 3.15 4.19 -26.58
C GLN A 98 4.01 5.45 -26.60
N ASP A 99 3.47 6.58 -26.13
CA ASP A 99 4.15 7.87 -26.06
C ASP A 99 4.85 8.12 -24.70
N SER A 100 4.88 7.11 -23.81
CA SER A 100 5.55 7.19 -22.51
C SER A 100 7.06 7.41 -22.70
N PRO A 101 7.65 8.43 -22.06
CA PRO A 101 9.09 8.71 -22.18
C PRO A 101 9.99 7.57 -21.71
N SER A 102 9.52 6.73 -20.77
CA SER A 102 10.25 5.55 -20.32
C SER A 102 10.29 4.43 -21.37
N GLY A 103 9.43 4.47 -22.38
CA GLY A 103 9.24 3.37 -23.34
C GLY A 103 8.47 2.17 -22.78
N VAL A 104 8.00 2.24 -21.55
CA VAL A 104 7.15 1.23 -20.92
C VAL A 104 5.73 1.37 -21.45
N VAL A 105 5.13 0.26 -21.88
CA VAL A 105 3.79 0.21 -22.44
C VAL A 105 2.85 -0.73 -21.68
N SER A 106 3.41 -1.63 -20.88
CA SER A 106 2.63 -2.56 -20.05
C SER A 106 1.93 -1.80 -18.92
N LEU A 107 0.66 -2.11 -18.74
CA LEU A 107 -0.20 -1.43 -17.79
C LEU A 107 -0.35 -2.24 -16.50
N ARG A 108 -0.42 -1.55 -15.38
CA ARG A 108 -0.73 -2.09 -14.06
C ARG A 108 -1.93 -1.38 -13.48
N SER A 109 -2.79 -2.12 -12.81
CA SER A 109 -3.91 -1.57 -12.03
C SER A 109 -4.10 -2.37 -10.74
N LYS A 110 -4.86 -1.79 -9.82
CA LYS A 110 -5.32 -2.47 -8.60
C LYS A 110 -6.84 -2.55 -8.66
N VAL A 111 -7.41 -3.72 -8.45
CA VAL A 111 -8.84 -3.96 -8.57
C VAL A 111 -9.36 -4.67 -7.32
N ASP A 112 -10.50 -4.24 -6.80
CA ASP A 112 -11.14 -4.88 -5.66
C ASP A 112 -11.59 -6.30 -6.03
N VAL A 113 -11.32 -7.26 -5.12
CA VAL A 113 -11.57 -8.70 -5.34
C VAL A 113 -13.05 -9.01 -5.55
N GLU A 114 -13.94 -8.28 -4.89
CA GLU A 114 -15.38 -8.51 -4.92
C GLU A 114 -16.10 -7.69 -5.99
N SER A 115 -15.35 -6.85 -6.73
CA SER A 115 -15.92 -5.97 -7.76
C SER A 115 -15.94 -6.59 -9.16
N ASP A 116 -16.85 -6.10 -10.00
CA ASP A 116 -16.89 -6.41 -11.45
C ASP A 116 -15.59 -6.03 -12.19
N ALA A 117 -14.73 -5.19 -11.57
CA ALA A 117 -13.47 -4.75 -12.15
C ALA A 117 -12.49 -5.90 -12.37
N VAL A 118 -12.54 -6.96 -11.53
CA VAL A 118 -11.73 -8.17 -11.72
C VAL A 118 -12.08 -8.86 -13.03
N GLU A 119 -13.38 -9.10 -13.28
CA GLU A 119 -13.84 -9.74 -14.51
C GLU A 119 -13.52 -8.88 -15.73
N PHE A 120 -13.72 -7.58 -15.62
CA PHE A 120 -13.35 -6.62 -16.67
C PHE A 120 -11.85 -6.69 -16.98
N ALA A 121 -10.97 -6.60 -15.98
CA ALA A 121 -9.53 -6.66 -16.17
C ALA A 121 -9.11 -7.96 -16.87
N LEU A 122 -9.59 -9.11 -16.40
CA LEU A 122 -9.30 -10.43 -17.00
C LEU A 122 -9.79 -10.51 -18.45
N ALA A 123 -10.98 -10.00 -18.74
CA ALA A 123 -11.53 -9.95 -20.10
C ALA A 123 -10.72 -9.03 -21.04
N GLN A 124 -10.03 -8.05 -20.49
CA GLN A 124 -9.12 -7.14 -21.21
C GLN A 124 -7.68 -7.66 -21.32
N GLY A 125 -7.41 -8.91 -20.90
CA GLY A 125 -6.11 -9.56 -21.02
C GLY A 125 -5.17 -9.36 -19.84
N PHE A 126 -5.58 -8.67 -18.79
CA PHE A 126 -4.79 -8.55 -17.57
C PHE A 126 -4.67 -9.88 -16.84
N LYS A 127 -3.57 -10.05 -16.12
CA LYS A 127 -3.29 -11.21 -15.25
C LYS A 127 -3.14 -10.74 -13.81
N LYS A 128 -3.68 -11.50 -12.88
CA LYS A 128 -3.44 -11.28 -11.45
C LYS A 128 -2.01 -11.65 -11.11
N ILE A 129 -1.26 -10.74 -10.52
CA ILE A 129 0.14 -10.99 -10.13
C ILE A 129 0.35 -10.96 -8.61
N GLN A 130 -0.51 -10.26 -7.88
CA GLN A 130 -0.41 -10.11 -6.43
C GLN A 130 -1.78 -9.88 -5.83
N ARG A 131 -2.05 -10.48 -4.67
CA ARG A 131 -3.16 -10.12 -3.81
C ARG A 131 -2.64 -9.26 -2.65
N THR A 132 -3.36 -8.19 -2.36
CA THR A 132 -3.08 -7.27 -1.25
C THR A 132 -4.32 -7.15 -0.38
N ARG A 133 -4.13 -7.22 0.92
CA ARG A 133 -5.19 -6.99 1.93
C ARG A 133 -4.75 -5.89 2.88
N VAL A 134 -5.64 -4.98 3.22
CA VAL A 134 -5.51 -4.14 4.41
C VAL A 134 -6.32 -4.81 5.51
N VAL A 135 -5.68 -5.05 6.64
CA VAL A 135 -6.25 -5.81 7.75
C VAL A 135 -6.23 -4.95 9.01
N ARG A 136 -7.40 -4.80 9.62
CA ARG A 136 -7.59 -4.14 10.92
C ARG A 136 -7.45 -5.18 12.03
N LEU A 137 -6.59 -4.90 12.98
CA LEU A 137 -6.48 -5.64 14.24
C LEU A 137 -7.14 -4.82 15.34
N GLU A 138 -8.05 -5.44 16.08
CA GLU A 138 -8.79 -4.74 17.14
C GLU A 138 -7.94 -4.55 18.40
N ALA A 139 -8.21 -3.48 19.12
CA ALA A 139 -7.50 -3.17 20.36
C ALA A 139 -7.57 -4.33 21.37
N GLY A 140 -6.42 -4.73 21.93
CA GLY A 140 -6.31 -5.80 22.90
C GLY A 140 -6.59 -7.21 22.37
N SER A 141 -6.81 -7.40 21.07
CA SER A 141 -7.18 -8.69 20.47
C SER A 141 -5.99 -9.58 20.12
N VAL A 142 -4.80 -9.00 19.94
CA VAL A 142 -3.59 -9.75 19.57
C VAL A 142 -2.99 -10.42 20.81
N PRO A 143 -2.77 -11.75 20.78
CA PRO A 143 -2.18 -12.46 21.91
C PRO A 143 -0.80 -11.91 22.27
N GLY A 144 -0.54 -11.72 23.57
CA GLY A 144 0.78 -11.36 24.07
C GLY A 144 1.78 -12.52 23.91
N VAL A 145 2.96 -12.21 23.41
CA VAL A 145 4.07 -13.17 23.28
C VAL A 145 5.27 -12.62 24.02
N LEU A 146 5.86 -13.45 24.89
CA LEU A 146 7.02 -13.05 25.67
C LEU A 146 8.27 -12.96 24.77
N LEU A 147 9.17 -12.04 25.12
CA LEU A 147 10.49 -11.98 24.52
C LEU A 147 11.35 -13.15 25.01
N HIS A 148 12.28 -13.58 24.18
CA HIS A 148 13.15 -14.72 24.49
C HIS A 148 14.15 -14.40 25.60
N GLN A 149 14.40 -15.43 26.41
CA GLN A 149 15.39 -15.44 27.48
C GLN A 149 16.33 -16.64 27.31
N ASN A 150 17.55 -16.51 27.82
CA ASN A 150 18.47 -17.63 27.93
C ASN A 150 18.11 -18.49 29.16
N ASP A 151 18.84 -19.59 29.37
CA ASP A 151 18.64 -20.51 30.52
C ASP A 151 18.89 -19.84 31.89
N GLU A 152 19.57 -18.70 31.92
CA GLU A 152 19.86 -17.90 33.11
C GLU A 152 18.78 -16.84 33.38
N GLY A 153 17.76 -16.74 32.49
CA GLY A 153 16.66 -15.76 32.61
C GLY A 153 17.00 -14.36 32.08
N GLU A 154 18.11 -14.20 31.38
CA GLU A 154 18.47 -12.92 30.78
C GLU A 154 17.84 -12.78 29.40
N MET A 155 17.33 -11.58 29.09
CA MET A 155 16.66 -11.29 27.83
C MET A 155 17.63 -11.35 26.65
N THR A 156 17.37 -12.23 25.69
CA THR A 156 18.13 -12.32 24.43
C THR A 156 17.54 -11.46 23.33
N GLN A 157 16.29 -11.02 23.50
CA GLN A 157 15.59 -10.10 22.62
C GLN A 157 15.24 -8.80 23.33
N ALA A 158 15.04 -7.73 22.55
CA ALA A 158 14.54 -6.45 23.03
C ALA A 158 13.68 -5.76 21.99
N ILE A 159 12.58 -5.14 22.42
CA ILE A 159 11.84 -4.17 21.62
C ILE A 159 12.28 -2.78 22.10
N GLU A 160 12.64 -1.93 21.15
CA GLU A 160 13.10 -0.59 21.43
C GLU A 160 12.57 0.42 20.40
N ASP A 161 12.39 1.65 20.84
CA ASP A 161 12.14 2.78 19.95
C ASP A 161 13.38 3.07 19.11
N ILE A 162 13.17 3.43 17.85
CA ILE A 162 14.23 3.86 16.96
C ILE A 162 13.78 5.13 16.21
N ALA A 163 14.70 6.05 16.01
CA ALA A 163 14.39 7.24 15.23
C ALA A 163 14.08 6.86 13.78
N THR A 164 13.03 7.44 13.20
CA THR A 164 12.65 7.26 11.79
C THR A 164 13.74 7.69 10.82
N GLY A 165 14.59 8.67 11.22
CA GLY A 165 15.80 9.07 10.48
C GLY A 165 16.99 8.09 10.58
N SER A 166 16.86 6.95 11.27
CA SER A 166 17.94 5.97 11.43
C SER A 166 18.31 5.31 10.09
N VAL A 167 19.62 5.34 9.77
CA VAL A 167 20.14 4.65 8.58
C VAL A 167 19.93 3.14 8.66
N GLU A 168 20.08 2.55 9.87
CA GLU A 168 19.86 1.13 10.09
C GLU A 168 18.40 0.74 9.80
N LEU A 169 17.44 1.50 10.31
CA LEU A 169 16.01 1.28 10.02
C LEU A 169 15.71 1.46 8.53
N THR A 170 16.22 2.54 7.93
CA THR A 170 16.02 2.82 6.49
C THR A 170 16.51 1.66 5.61
N GLN A 171 17.67 1.08 5.93
CA GLN A 171 18.18 -0.09 5.22
C GLN A 171 17.26 -1.30 5.39
N LYS A 172 16.79 -1.59 6.61
CA LYS A 172 15.88 -2.72 6.89
C LYS A 172 14.53 -2.56 6.20
N VAL A 173 13.96 -1.35 6.19
CA VAL A 173 12.73 -1.04 5.45
C VAL A 173 12.93 -1.30 3.95
N TRP A 174 14.05 -0.86 3.38
CA TRP A 174 14.34 -1.04 1.97
C TRP A 174 14.56 -2.51 1.60
N ASP A 175 15.33 -3.25 2.39
CA ASP A 175 15.57 -4.68 2.18
C ASP A 175 14.25 -5.47 2.23
N PHE A 176 13.39 -5.15 3.20
CA PHE A 176 12.05 -5.73 3.31
C PHE A 176 11.17 -5.38 2.10
N TYR A 177 11.13 -4.11 1.72
CA TYR A 177 10.33 -3.63 0.60
C TYR A 177 10.72 -4.32 -0.71
N GLN A 178 12.01 -4.40 -1.02
CA GLN A 178 12.51 -5.08 -2.21
C GLN A 178 12.14 -6.58 -2.22
N ARG A 179 12.22 -7.25 -1.08
CA ARG A 179 11.90 -8.68 -0.96
C ARG A 179 10.40 -8.94 -1.06
N SER A 180 9.56 -8.08 -0.51
CA SER A 180 8.11 -8.20 -0.59
C SER A 180 7.54 -7.80 -1.96
N HIS A 181 8.30 -7.07 -2.79
CA HIS A 181 7.88 -6.59 -4.11
C HIS A 181 8.66 -7.22 -5.27
N GLN A 182 9.15 -8.46 -5.13
CA GLN A 182 9.84 -9.16 -6.22
C GLN A 182 8.96 -9.40 -7.45
N TRP A 183 7.66 -9.33 -7.30
CA TRP A 183 6.67 -9.45 -8.37
C TRP A 183 6.57 -8.17 -9.24
N ASP A 184 7.01 -7.02 -8.72
CA ASP A 184 7.14 -5.73 -9.40
C ASP A 184 8.29 -4.96 -8.74
N PRO A 185 9.55 -5.27 -9.10
CA PRO A 185 10.71 -4.78 -8.37
C PRO A 185 10.80 -3.25 -8.36
N PRO A 186 11.10 -2.65 -7.20
CA PRO A 186 11.30 -1.21 -7.16
C PRO A 186 12.61 -0.81 -7.84
N ALA A 187 12.61 0.36 -8.46
CA ALA A 187 13.80 0.94 -9.08
C ALA A 187 14.92 1.18 -8.05
N GLN A 188 16.16 1.05 -8.48
CA GLN A 188 17.32 1.38 -7.66
C GLN A 188 17.25 2.83 -7.17
N THR A 189 17.41 3.03 -5.88
CA THR A 189 17.30 4.37 -5.28
C THR A 189 18.27 4.56 -4.11
N SER A 190 18.48 5.80 -3.70
CA SER A 190 19.33 6.12 -2.54
C SER A 190 18.59 5.91 -1.22
N LEU A 191 19.32 5.60 -0.15
CA LEU A 191 18.75 5.51 1.20
C LEU A 191 18.05 6.81 1.63
N GLY A 192 18.58 7.99 1.23
CA GLY A 192 17.91 9.26 1.51
C GLY A 192 16.53 9.37 0.85
N ARG A 193 16.35 8.80 -0.35
CA ARG A 193 15.04 8.74 -0.99
C ARG A 193 14.13 7.70 -0.33
N VAL A 194 14.66 6.54 0.05
CA VAL A 194 13.90 5.53 0.83
C VAL A 194 13.39 6.14 2.13
N ASN A 195 14.26 6.83 2.88
CA ASN A 195 13.85 7.51 4.11
C ASN A 195 12.71 8.50 3.85
N ARG A 196 12.81 9.31 2.81
CA ARG A 196 11.78 10.27 2.44
C ARG A 196 10.44 9.62 2.08
N LEU A 197 10.47 8.47 1.40
CA LEU A 197 9.26 7.75 0.96
C LEU A 197 8.54 7.01 2.10
N PHE A 198 9.27 6.55 3.11
CA PHE A 198 8.71 5.64 4.13
C PHE A 198 8.87 6.11 5.57
N LEU A 199 9.78 7.04 5.86
CA LEU A 199 10.20 7.30 7.23
C LEU A 199 10.25 8.79 7.58
N SER A 200 9.94 9.68 6.64
CA SER A 200 9.95 11.13 6.89
C SER A 200 8.61 11.63 7.40
N ASP A 201 8.61 12.85 7.92
CA ASP A 201 7.38 13.58 8.27
C ASP A 201 6.49 13.81 7.03
N GLU A 202 7.07 13.92 5.83
CA GLU A 202 6.34 14.05 4.55
C GLU A 202 5.58 12.75 4.20
N ALA A 203 6.07 11.60 4.69
CA ALA A 203 5.39 10.31 4.60
C ALA A 203 4.45 10.06 5.78
N GLU A 204 4.23 11.05 6.65
CA GLU A 204 3.40 10.98 7.86
C GLU A 204 3.90 9.95 8.90
N ALA A 205 5.18 9.51 8.82
CA ALA A 205 5.78 8.61 9.79
C ALA A 205 6.06 9.33 11.11
N PHE A 206 5.43 8.88 12.21
CA PHE A 206 5.58 9.55 13.51
C PHE A 206 6.24 8.71 14.60
N GLY A 207 6.48 7.42 14.37
CA GLY A 207 7.16 6.55 15.32
C GLY A 207 7.60 5.23 14.69
N ALA A 208 8.65 4.65 15.25
CA ALA A 208 9.12 3.34 14.83
C ALA A 208 9.62 2.52 16.01
N LEU A 209 9.29 1.22 15.98
CA LEU A 209 9.76 0.19 16.90
C LEU A 209 10.57 -0.85 16.15
N VAL A 210 11.55 -1.43 16.81
CA VAL A 210 12.31 -2.58 16.29
C VAL A 210 12.40 -3.68 17.32
N LEU A 211 12.29 -4.92 16.86
CA LEU A 211 12.65 -6.10 17.63
C LEU A 211 14.08 -6.50 17.27
N ARG A 212 14.96 -6.50 18.26
CA ARG A 212 16.33 -6.99 18.14
C ARG A 212 16.47 -8.37 18.76
N ASP A 213 17.30 -9.19 18.13
CA ASP A 213 17.71 -10.48 18.66
C ASP A 213 19.21 -10.50 18.93
N ASP A 214 19.66 -11.53 19.72
CA ASP A 214 21.05 -11.71 20.14
C ASP A 214 21.64 -10.48 20.86
N VAL A 215 20.80 -9.80 21.65
CA VAL A 215 21.22 -8.54 22.30
C VAL A 215 22.31 -8.74 23.34
N LEU A 216 22.40 -9.90 24.02
CA LEU A 216 23.44 -10.19 25.02
C LEU A 216 24.83 -10.32 24.38
N SER A 217 24.94 -11.15 23.35
CA SER A 217 26.18 -11.36 22.59
C SER A 217 26.61 -10.06 21.90
N ALA A 218 25.66 -9.31 21.33
CA ALA A 218 25.93 -8.04 20.70
C ALA A 218 26.47 -7.00 21.70
N ARG A 219 25.88 -6.88 22.90
CA ARG A 219 26.34 -5.97 23.97
C ARG A 219 27.77 -6.30 24.43
N ALA A 220 28.11 -7.59 24.57
CA ALA A 220 29.47 -8.00 24.89
C ALA A 220 30.50 -7.53 23.87
N ASN A 221 30.06 -7.27 22.62
CA ASN A 221 30.88 -6.77 21.50
C ASN A 221 30.66 -5.27 21.22
N GLY A 222 29.98 -4.53 22.10
CA GLY A 222 29.71 -3.09 21.90
C GLY A 222 28.70 -2.79 20.79
N LYS A 223 27.84 -3.78 20.44
CA LYS A 223 26.79 -3.68 19.41
C LYS A 223 25.38 -3.75 20.02
N LYS A 224 24.35 -3.57 19.20
CA LYS A 224 22.94 -3.54 19.64
C LYS A 224 22.16 -4.85 19.38
N GLY A 225 22.68 -5.78 18.65
CA GLY A 225 21.92 -6.91 18.12
C GLY A 225 21.24 -6.59 16.79
N ASP A 226 20.85 -7.64 16.08
CA ASP A 226 20.26 -7.52 14.73
C ASP A 226 18.76 -7.21 14.80
N ILE A 227 18.28 -6.30 13.96
CA ILE A 227 16.85 -6.07 13.78
C ILE A 227 16.24 -7.25 13.05
N LYS A 228 15.27 -7.93 13.68
CA LYS A 228 14.52 -9.07 13.12
C LYS A 228 13.09 -8.73 12.70
N ALA A 229 12.51 -7.71 13.31
CA ALA A 229 11.25 -7.12 12.86
C ALA A 229 11.26 -5.62 13.16
N PHE A 230 10.45 -4.88 12.44
CA PHE A 230 10.23 -3.45 12.65
C PHE A 230 8.77 -3.09 12.38
N ALA A 231 8.34 -2.00 13.00
CA ALA A 231 7.05 -1.37 12.73
C ALA A 231 7.25 0.14 12.61
N VAL A 232 6.66 0.74 11.59
CA VAL A 232 6.59 2.19 11.42
C VAL A 232 5.13 2.59 11.47
N SER A 233 4.79 3.53 12.35
CA SER A 233 3.43 4.03 12.51
C SER A 233 3.26 5.32 11.73
N TYR A 234 2.11 5.44 11.03
CA TYR A 234 1.75 6.60 10.23
C TYR A 234 0.52 7.29 10.81
N ARG A 235 0.49 8.62 10.68
CA ARG A 235 -0.70 9.41 11.02
C ARG A 235 -1.80 9.12 9.99
N PRO A 236 -3.07 9.05 10.41
CA PRO A 236 -4.17 9.00 9.47
C PRO A 236 -4.13 10.21 8.53
N LEU A 237 -4.30 9.99 7.22
CA LEU A 237 -4.32 11.04 6.19
C LEU A 237 -5.41 12.12 6.45
N GLU A 238 -6.40 11.80 7.27
CA GLU A 238 -7.55 12.65 7.60
C GLU A 238 -7.25 13.66 8.71
N HIS A 239 -6.10 13.56 9.37
CA HIS A 239 -5.76 14.39 10.54
C HIS A 239 -5.65 15.89 10.22
N ASP A 240 -5.31 16.24 8.99
CA ASP A 240 -5.12 17.63 8.56
C ASP A 240 -6.28 18.21 7.74
N MET A 241 -7.40 17.50 7.57
CA MET A 241 -8.55 18.01 6.83
C MET A 241 -9.44 18.88 7.75
N PRO A 242 -9.66 20.18 7.42
CA PRO A 242 -10.52 21.04 8.22
C PRO A 242 -11.97 20.50 8.26
N GLY A 243 -12.46 20.17 9.45
CA GLY A 243 -13.83 19.70 9.67
C GLY A 243 -13.98 18.19 9.79
N PHE A 244 -12.89 17.41 9.71
CA PHE A 244 -12.90 16.00 10.05
C PHE A 244 -12.61 15.83 11.55
N GLU A 245 -13.55 15.29 12.30
CA GLU A 245 -13.28 14.78 13.64
C GLU A 245 -12.70 13.36 13.46
N VAL A 246 -11.47 13.14 13.91
CA VAL A 246 -10.88 11.79 13.95
C VAL A 246 -11.79 10.98 14.88
N GLU A 247 -12.40 9.92 14.36
CA GLU A 247 -13.20 9.01 15.20
C GLU A 247 -12.31 8.43 16.30
N ASP A 248 -12.83 8.37 17.53
CA ASP A 248 -12.08 7.87 18.71
C ASP A 248 -11.53 6.45 18.52
N ASP A 249 -12.00 5.71 17.50
CA ASP A 249 -11.57 4.35 17.16
C ASP A 249 -10.77 4.27 15.85
N ALA A 250 -10.27 5.39 15.32
CA ALA A 250 -9.44 5.41 14.12
C ALA A 250 -8.20 4.51 14.31
N ALA A 251 -8.00 3.59 13.38
CA ALA A 251 -6.87 2.68 13.45
C ALA A 251 -5.59 3.37 12.99
N THR A 252 -4.48 3.13 13.71
CA THR A 252 -3.15 3.56 13.27
C THR A 252 -2.68 2.68 12.12
N GLU A 253 -2.28 3.29 10.99
CA GLU A 253 -1.64 2.57 9.90
C GLU A 253 -0.22 2.18 10.29
N VAL A 254 0.17 0.93 10.04
CA VAL A 254 1.49 0.39 10.40
C VAL A 254 2.12 -0.34 9.22
N LEU A 255 3.31 0.12 8.81
CA LEU A 255 4.21 -0.67 7.99
C LEU A 255 4.95 -1.67 8.89
N LEU A 256 4.55 -2.93 8.81
CA LEU A 256 5.19 -4.01 9.56
C LEU A 256 6.12 -4.80 8.64
N GLY A 257 7.40 -4.84 8.98
CA GLY A 257 8.41 -5.61 8.27
C GLY A 257 9.14 -6.58 9.18
N TYR A 258 9.73 -7.60 8.56
CA TYR A 258 10.48 -8.64 9.27
C TYR A 258 11.59 -9.21 8.39
N ASP A 259 12.58 -9.85 9.01
CA ASP A 259 13.62 -10.60 8.33
C ASP A 259 13.03 -11.92 7.82
N PHE A 260 12.89 -12.06 6.49
CA PHE A 260 12.32 -13.24 5.84
C PHE A 260 13.12 -14.53 6.10
N ASP A 261 14.39 -14.41 6.48
CA ASP A 261 15.26 -15.55 6.75
C ASP A 261 15.33 -15.86 8.26
N TYR A 262 14.60 -15.11 9.09
CA TYR A 262 14.55 -15.36 10.53
C TYR A 262 13.64 -16.56 10.86
N PRO A 263 14.17 -17.63 11.45
CA PRO A 263 13.38 -18.85 11.71
C PRO A 263 12.15 -18.62 12.60
N GLN A 264 12.20 -17.61 13.48
CA GLN A 264 11.11 -17.22 14.38
C GLN A 264 10.34 -15.99 13.85
N ALA A 265 10.27 -15.76 12.52
CA ALA A 265 9.64 -14.57 11.93
C ALA A 265 8.19 -14.36 12.41
N ARG A 266 7.36 -15.42 12.46
CA ARG A 266 5.96 -15.32 12.93
C ARG A 266 5.85 -14.91 14.39
N GLU A 267 6.75 -15.40 15.23
CA GLU A 267 6.80 -15.01 16.63
C GLU A 267 7.25 -13.55 16.78
N ALA A 268 8.28 -13.13 16.04
CA ALA A 268 8.74 -11.75 15.99
C ALA A 268 7.64 -10.78 15.53
N ILE A 269 6.84 -11.16 14.53
CA ILE A 269 5.68 -10.40 14.06
C ILE A 269 4.64 -10.24 15.20
N LEU A 270 4.31 -11.31 15.92
CA LEU A 270 3.38 -11.25 17.05
C LEU A 270 3.92 -10.39 18.19
N GLN A 271 5.21 -10.52 18.51
CA GLN A 271 5.89 -9.70 19.52
C GLN A 271 5.81 -8.20 19.19
N MET A 272 5.81 -7.84 17.91
CA MET A 272 5.63 -6.46 17.44
C MET A 272 4.16 -6.03 17.45
N LEU A 273 3.25 -6.85 16.93
CA LEU A 273 1.82 -6.52 16.82
C LEU A 273 1.14 -6.40 18.19
N SER A 274 1.50 -7.24 19.15
CA SER A 274 0.87 -7.28 20.48
C SER A 274 0.95 -5.92 21.21
N PRO A 275 2.11 -5.28 21.39
CA PRO A 275 2.18 -3.97 22.02
C PRO A 275 1.55 -2.86 21.17
N LEU A 276 1.65 -2.92 19.83
CA LEU A 276 1.09 -1.92 18.93
C LEU A 276 -0.44 -1.89 18.99
N ALA A 277 -1.08 -3.05 18.98
CA ALA A 277 -2.53 -3.19 19.05
C ALA A 277 -3.07 -3.32 20.50
N ALA A 278 -2.26 -3.02 21.54
CA ALA A 278 -2.68 -3.23 22.92
C ALA A 278 -3.82 -2.31 23.37
N GLN A 279 -3.81 -1.05 22.96
CA GLN A 279 -4.75 -0.02 23.42
C GLN A 279 -5.63 0.52 22.30
N TYR A 280 -5.12 0.58 21.07
CA TYR A 280 -5.78 1.14 19.91
C TYR A 280 -5.75 0.14 18.76
N PRO A 281 -6.74 0.17 17.86
CA PRO A 281 -6.70 -0.67 16.68
C PRO A 281 -5.57 -0.22 15.74
N VAL A 282 -5.03 -1.18 15.00
CA VAL A 282 -4.02 -0.90 13.96
C VAL A 282 -4.44 -1.53 12.64
N THR A 283 -4.06 -0.90 11.54
CA THR A 283 -4.16 -1.48 10.20
C THR A 283 -2.80 -1.84 9.66
N VAL A 284 -2.71 -2.98 8.98
CA VAL A 284 -1.50 -3.44 8.31
C VAL A 284 -1.81 -3.87 6.88
N GLU A 285 -0.95 -3.50 5.95
CA GLU A 285 -1.01 -4.05 4.60
C GLU A 285 -0.31 -5.41 4.57
N VAL A 286 -0.98 -6.40 3.96
CA VAL A 286 -0.50 -7.78 3.85
C VAL A 286 -0.59 -8.25 2.41
N THR A 287 0.54 -8.59 1.82
CA THR A 287 0.61 -9.14 0.47
C THR A 287 0.90 -10.65 0.50
N GLU A 288 0.59 -11.38 -0.57
CA GLU A 288 0.87 -12.82 -0.67
C GLU A 288 2.37 -13.15 -0.61
N SER A 289 3.24 -12.19 -0.96
CA SER A 289 4.69 -12.33 -0.84
C SER A 289 5.17 -12.35 0.62
N MET A 290 4.41 -11.75 1.55
CA MET A 290 4.69 -11.72 2.99
C MET A 290 4.15 -12.98 3.68
N LYS A 291 4.72 -14.16 3.37
CA LYS A 291 4.16 -15.47 3.74
C LYS A 291 3.90 -15.63 5.23
N ASP A 292 4.88 -15.30 6.08
CA ASP A 292 4.73 -15.49 7.53
C ASP A 292 3.69 -14.55 8.13
N LEU A 293 3.66 -13.30 7.69
CA LEU A 293 2.63 -12.35 8.08
C LEU A 293 1.24 -12.79 7.57
N SER A 294 1.13 -13.22 6.32
CA SER A 294 -0.13 -13.69 5.75
C SER A 294 -0.73 -14.88 6.51
N ILE A 295 0.10 -15.87 6.84
CA ILE A 295 -0.34 -17.05 7.62
C ILE A 295 -0.81 -16.62 9.02
N LEU A 296 -0.09 -15.73 9.67
CA LEU A 296 -0.44 -15.24 11.00
C LEU A 296 -1.75 -14.45 10.97
N ILE A 297 -1.91 -13.55 10.02
CA ILE A 297 -3.13 -12.77 9.83
C ILE A 297 -4.35 -13.67 9.58
N ASP A 298 -4.20 -14.73 8.79
CA ASP A 298 -5.28 -15.70 8.57
C ASP A 298 -5.68 -16.43 9.87
N GLN A 299 -4.74 -16.65 10.79
CA GLN A 299 -5.03 -17.19 12.11
C GLN A 299 -5.76 -16.18 13.00
N LEU A 300 -5.31 -14.92 13.02
CA LEU A 300 -5.94 -13.85 13.79
C LEU A 300 -7.37 -13.58 13.31
N ILE A 301 -7.62 -13.61 12.00
CA ILE A 301 -8.97 -13.49 11.42
C ILE A 301 -9.87 -14.65 11.90
N LYS A 302 -9.38 -15.88 11.86
CA LYS A 302 -10.13 -17.06 12.34
C LYS A 302 -10.46 -17.00 13.84
N MET A 303 -9.63 -16.32 14.62
CA MET A 303 -9.84 -16.10 16.05
C MET A 303 -10.75 -14.90 16.34
N GLY A 304 -11.14 -14.13 15.34
CA GLY A 304 -11.92 -12.90 15.51
C GLY A 304 -11.10 -11.72 16.04
N ALA A 305 -9.78 -11.82 16.01
CA ALA A 305 -8.85 -10.77 16.46
C ALA A 305 -8.50 -9.75 15.36
N ALA A 306 -8.84 -10.06 14.13
CA ALA A 306 -8.60 -9.20 12.97
C ALA A 306 -9.71 -9.33 11.94
N SER A 307 -9.89 -8.29 11.11
CA SER A 307 -10.83 -8.25 10.00
C SER A 307 -10.17 -7.67 8.75
N VAL A 308 -10.60 -8.11 7.57
CA VAL A 308 -10.14 -7.53 6.30
C VAL A 308 -10.98 -6.30 5.99
N VAL A 309 -10.35 -5.15 5.82
CA VAL A 309 -11.01 -3.88 5.47
C VAL A 309 -10.88 -3.56 3.97
N GLU A 310 -9.77 -3.96 3.34
CA GLU A 310 -9.61 -3.89 1.89
C GLU A 310 -9.01 -5.19 1.35
N ASN A 311 -9.43 -5.60 0.16
CA ASN A 311 -8.98 -6.82 -0.49
C ASN A 311 -8.92 -6.61 -2.01
N SER A 312 -7.73 -6.63 -2.56
CA SER A 312 -7.51 -6.27 -3.95
C SER A 312 -6.52 -7.18 -4.65
N PHE A 313 -6.62 -7.26 -5.98
CA PHE A 313 -5.58 -7.80 -6.83
C PHE A 313 -4.81 -6.68 -7.53
N VAL A 314 -3.48 -6.79 -7.57
CA VAL A 314 -2.70 -6.10 -8.56
C VAL A 314 -2.74 -6.93 -9.85
N VAL A 315 -3.06 -6.26 -10.94
CA VAL A 315 -3.20 -6.89 -12.27
C VAL A 315 -2.30 -6.17 -13.28
N VAL A 316 -1.71 -6.93 -14.21
CA VAL A 316 -0.86 -6.42 -15.30
C VAL A 316 -1.28 -7.05 -16.63
N ASP A 317 -1.11 -6.32 -17.74
CA ASP A 317 -1.41 -6.81 -19.10
C ASP A 317 -0.19 -7.37 -19.85
#